data_123cbf38c61eb6aab96d7e27b6db40dd
#
_entry.id   123cbf38c61eb6aab96d7e27b6db40dd
#
_cell.length_a   1.000
_cell.length_b   1.000
_cell.length_c   1.000
_cell.angle_alpha   90.00
_cell.angle_beta   90.00
_cell.angle_gamma   90.00
#
_symmetry.space_group_name_H-M   'P 1'
#
loop_
_entity.id
_entity.type
_entity.pdbx_description
1 polymer ?
#
loop_
_entity_poly.entity_id
_entity_poly.type
_entity_poly.pdbx_seq_one_letter_code
_entity_poly.pdbx_strand_id
1 'polypeptide(L)'
;MNLKPVKQNWTLVIGAAVFVLLLAGVLGQWQRVRSRQRQVEEQLQAEQNRLANLRAARPFPSRENLERLRRDKNAMREWYEKLAGAMGGTKWEVPVMPPVAFSQLLAEKLAFLRKQARLHGVVLPENFAFGFSRYVGTLPCHRITNPQERDEIMRQLGKQLQVIETLSTILTTNGISELKQLRRVEVEPGTGGNDALTAPLFKDPQGQYTAMPFEVQFACRADSLRQVLNALSSSPLLLNVRRLQVSVEGAAAAPQTTIPAGESPTGESGKRMQLAVTMVVDFLEMTGPDRARQ
;
A
#
# COMPACT_ATOMS: atom_id res chain seq x y z
N MET A 1 35.31 -68.44 -55.27
CA MET A 1 35.07 -68.75 -53.86
C MET A 1 33.71 -69.45 -53.79
N ASN A 2 33.75 -70.77 -53.52
CA ASN A 2 32.61 -71.67 -53.60
C ASN A 2 31.73 -71.50 -52.36
N LEU A 3 30.52 -70.98 -52.56
CA LEU A 3 29.44 -71.02 -51.59
C LEU A 3 28.83 -72.40 -51.61
N LYS A 4 29.20 -73.31 -50.74
CA LYS A 4 28.60 -74.56 -50.49
C LYS A 4 27.21 -74.41 -49.87
N PRO A 5 26.20 -75.21 -50.24
CA PRO A 5 24.83 -74.98 -49.93
C PRO A 5 24.49 -75.16 -48.44
N VAL A 6 23.88 -74.21 -47.89
CA VAL A 6 23.32 -74.12 -46.49
C VAL A 6 22.12 -75.07 -46.29
N LYS A 7 21.85 -76.01 -47.21
CA LYS A 7 20.68 -76.86 -47.18
C LYS A 7 20.70 -77.99 -46.13
N GLN A 8 21.82 -78.31 -45.51
CA GLN A 8 21.93 -79.47 -44.64
C GLN A 8 21.72 -79.24 -43.15
N ASN A 9 21.61 -77.96 -42.68
CA ASN A 9 21.44 -77.63 -41.27
C ASN A 9 20.24 -76.73 -41.00
N TRP A 10 19.18 -76.81 -41.86
CA TRP A 10 17.98 -76.00 -41.70
C TRP A 10 17.29 -76.16 -40.32
N THR A 11 17.28 -77.38 -39.77
CA THR A 11 16.74 -77.68 -38.43
C THR A 11 17.57 -76.97 -37.30
N LEU A 12 18.90 -76.87 -37.46
CA LEU A 12 19.74 -76.14 -36.50
C LEU A 12 19.49 -74.64 -36.57
N VAL A 13 19.29 -74.12 -37.79
CA VAL A 13 19.00 -72.68 -37.98
C VAL A 13 17.63 -72.32 -37.39
N ILE A 14 16.60 -73.17 -37.61
CA ILE A 14 15.29 -72.98 -37.00
C ILE A 14 15.37 -73.09 -35.48
N GLY A 15 16.07 -74.09 -34.95
CA GLY A 15 16.28 -74.24 -33.51
C GLY A 15 16.99 -73.02 -32.85
N ALA A 16 18.04 -72.51 -33.54
CA ALA A 16 18.74 -71.28 -33.08
C ALA A 16 17.81 -70.04 -33.12
N ALA A 17 16.98 -69.90 -34.17
CA ALA A 17 16.05 -68.77 -34.27
C ALA A 17 14.97 -68.81 -33.16
N VAL A 18 14.41 -69.99 -32.89
CA VAL A 18 13.44 -70.17 -31.80
C VAL A 18 14.09 -69.90 -30.42
N PHE A 19 15.31 -70.38 -30.23
CA PHE A 19 16.05 -70.10 -28.99
C PHE A 19 16.28 -68.61 -28.78
N VAL A 20 16.67 -67.86 -29.81
CA VAL A 20 16.88 -66.39 -29.73
C VAL A 20 15.57 -65.68 -29.45
N LEU A 21 14.46 -66.12 -30.06
CA LEU A 21 13.14 -65.53 -29.76
C LEU A 21 12.68 -65.78 -28.32
N LEU A 22 12.91 -66.97 -27.78
CA LEU A 22 12.61 -67.29 -26.38
C LEU A 22 13.51 -66.47 -25.44
N LEU A 23 14.78 -66.33 -25.75
CA LEU A 23 15.74 -65.52 -24.97
C LEU A 23 15.33 -64.03 -24.98
N ALA A 24 14.95 -63.49 -26.14
CA ALA A 24 14.41 -62.14 -26.27
C ALA A 24 13.13 -61.92 -25.46
N GLY A 25 12.24 -62.93 -25.48
CA GLY A 25 11.01 -62.91 -24.65
C GLY A 25 11.28 -62.86 -23.15
N VAL A 26 12.22 -63.71 -22.68
CA VAL A 26 12.61 -63.73 -21.26
C VAL A 26 13.28 -62.41 -20.84
N LEU A 27 14.19 -61.90 -21.67
CA LEU A 27 14.85 -60.60 -21.42
C LEU A 27 13.84 -59.47 -21.40
N GLY A 28 12.89 -59.45 -22.32
CA GLY A 28 11.81 -58.44 -22.35
C GLY A 28 10.91 -58.51 -21.12
N GLN A 29 10.57 -59.71 -20.66
CA GLN A 29 9.82 -59.91 -19.42
C GLN A 29 10.64 -59.42 -18.20
N TRP A 30 11.89 -59.77 -18.14
CA TRP A 30 12.81 -59.37 -17.06
C TRP A 30 12.96 -57.83 -16.97
N GLN A 31 13.12 -57.19 -18.13
CA GLN A 31 13.18 -55.76 -18.20
C GLN A 31 11.88 -55.08 -17.71
N ARG A 32 10.70 -55.63 -18.07
CA ARG A 32 9.38 -55.14 -17.62
C ARG A 32 9.21 -55.28 -16.09
N VAL A 33 9.66 -56.39 -15.53
CA VAL A 33 9.59 -56.59 -14.07
C VAL A 33 10.51 -55.61 -13.36
N ARG A 34 11.73 -55.45 -13.90
CA ARG A 34 12.73 -54.55 -13.32
C ARG A 34 12.33 -53.08 -13.40
N SER A 35 11.64 -52.67 -14.49
CA SER A 35 11.12 -51.30 -14.60
C SER A 35 9.97 -51.05 -13.62
N ARG A 36 9.07 -52.03 -13.42
CA ARG A 36 8.02 -51.93 -12.42
C ARG A 36 8.55 -51.87 -11.01
N GLN A 37 9.59 -52.62 -10.65
CA GLN A 37 10.24 -52.53 -9.34
C GLN A 37 10.82 -51.14 -9.10
N ARG A 38 11.53 -50.58 -10.08
CA ARG A 38 12.06 -49.21 -9.96
C ARG A 38 10.98 -48.17 -9.77
N GLN A 39 9.87 -48.29 -10.49
CA GLN A 39 8.75 -47.34 -10.33
C GLN A 39 8.13 -47.42 -8.93
N VAL A 40 7.98 -48.64 -8.39
CA VAL A 40 7.46 -48.84 -7.02
C VAL A 40 8.44 -48.30 -5.97
N GLU A 41 9.76 -48.55 -6.16
CA GLU A 41 10.79 -48.01 -5.27
C GLU A 41 10.83 -46.48 -5.28
N GLU A 42 10.75 -45.88 -6.47
CA GLU A 42 10.68 -44.42 -6.64
C GLU A 42 9.42 -43.82 -5.97
N GLN A 43 8.27 -44.48 -6.15
CA GLN A 43 7.02 -44.07 -5.49
C GLN A 43 7.13 -44.18 -3.96
N LEU A 44 7.69 -45.27 -3.46
CA LEU A 44 7.88 -45.46 -2.02
C LEU A 44 8.83 -44.41 -1.44
N GLN A 45 9.92 -44.13 -2.16
CA GLN A 45 10.88 -43.11 -1.74
C GLN A 45 10.28 -41.70 -1.78
N ALA A 46 9.47 -41.39 -2.80
CA ALA A 46 8.73 -40.14 -2.89
C ALA A 46 7.73 -39.96 -1.72
N GLU A 47 6.97 -41.00 -1.38
CA GLU A 47 6.04 -40.94 -0.24
C GLU A 47 6.77 -40.88 1.12
N GLN A 48 7.90 -41.59 1.26
CA GLN A 48 8.74 -41.47 2.47
C GLN A 48 9.29 -40.05 2.63
N ASN A 49 9.80 -39.45 1.56
CA ASN A 49 10.27 -38.07 1.58
C ASN A 49 9.13 -37.09 1.88
N ARG A 50 7.95 -37.32 1.34
CA ARG A 50 6.76 -36.53 1.64
C ARG A 50 6.37 -36.62 3.13
N LEU A 51 6.38 -37.82 3.68
CA LEU A 51 6.12 -38.03 5.11
C LEU A 51 7.21 -37.39 5.99
N ALA A 52 8.48 -37.49 5.59
CA ALA A 52 9.57 -36.83 6.31
C ALA A 52 9.42 -35.31 6.30
N ASN A 53 9.08 -34.72 5.16
CA ASN A 53 8.82 -33.28 5.02
C ASN A 53 7.63 -32.83 5.86
N LEU A 54 6.53 -33.61 5.88
CA LEU A 54 5.35 -33.34 6.72
C LEU A 54 5.69 -33.42 8.22
N ARG A 55 6.55 -34.37 8.63
CA ARG A 55 7.01 -34.48 10.02
C ARG A 55 7.95 -33.36 10.43
N ALA A 56 8.75 -32.86 9.49
CA ALA A 56 9.67 -31.74 9.71
C ALA A 56 8.97 -30.37 9.68
N ALA A 57 7.73 -30.31 9.13
CA ALA A 57 6.96 -29.07 9.07
C ALA A 57 6.64 -28.52 10.48
N ARG A 58 6.89 -27.25 10.68
CA ARG A 58 6.54 -26.55 11.94
C ARG A 58 5.53 -25.43 11.63
N PRO A 59 4.32 -25.48 12.20
CA PRO A 59 3.79 -26.52 13.09
C PRO A 59 3.43 -27.81 12.34
N PHE A 60 3.59 -28.96 13.00
CA PHE A 60 3.21 -30.26 12.43
C PHE A 60 1.72 -30.25 12.08
N PRO A 61 1.31 -30.73 10.89
CA PRO A 61 -0.09 -30.72 10.43
C PRO A 61 -0.93 -31.80 11.15
N SER A 62 -1.11 -31.63 12.47
CA SER A 62 -2.05 -32.42 13.25
C SER A 62 -3.45 -31.82 13.20
N ARG A 63 -4.49 -32.62 13.47
CA ARG A 63 -5.87 -32.11 13.59
C ARG A 63 -5.98 -31.00 14.61
N GLU A 64 -5.31 -31.17 15.75
CA GLU A 64 -5.30 -30.17 16.82
C GLU A 64 -4.66 -28.84 16.38
N ASN A 65 -3.51 -28.89 15.69
CA ASN A 65 -2.87 -27.70 15.16
C ASN A 65 -3.69 -27.01 14.05
N LEU A 66 -4.40 -27.80 13.23
CA LEU A 66 -5.34 -27.24 12.24
C LEU A 66 -6.54 -26.55 12.90
N GLU A 67 -7.08 -27.12 13.97
CA GLU A 67 -8.17 -26.49 14.72
C GLU A 67 -7.71 -25.25 15.47
N ARG A 68 -6.47 -25.27 16.02
CA ARG A 68 -5.86 -24.09 16.62
C ARG A 68 -5.67 -22.98 15.58
N LEU A 69 -5.11 -23.30 14.43
CA LEU A 69 -4.91 -22.34 13.34
C LEU A 69 -6.25 -21.74 12.82
N ARG A 70 -7.31 -22.56 12.75
CA ARG A 70 -8.65 -22.09 12.41
C ARG A 70 -9.21 -21.13 13.44
N ARG A 71 -9.05 -21.45 14.74
CA ARG A 71 -9.46 -20.57 15.85
C ARG A 71 -8.69 -19.25 15.81
N ASP A 72 -7.37 -19.30 15.65
CA ASP A 72 -6.53 -18.11 15.57
C ASP A 72 -6.88 -17.25 14.35
N LYS A 73 -7.13 -17.89 13.20
CA LYS A 73 -7.60 -17.17 11.99
C LYS A 73 -8.95 -16.49 12.21
N ASN A 74 -9.90 -17.15 12.88
CA ASN A 74 -11.22 -16.58 13.14
C ASN A 74 -11.12 -15.45 14.17
N ALA A 75 -10.35 -15.63 15.25
CA ALA A 75 -10.09 -14.58 16.24
C ALA A 75 -9.41 -13.36 15.61
N MET A 76 -8.46 -13.58 14.72
CA MET A 76 -7.79 -12.50 13.97
C MET A 76 -8.75 -11.79 13.01
N ARG A 77 -9.65 -12.53 12.37
CA ARG A 77 -10.71 -11.95 11.52
C ARG A 77 -11.68 -11.10 12.34
N GLU A 78 -12.17 -11.61 13.46
CA GLU A 78 -13.05 -10.87 14.36
C GLU A 78 -12.37 -9.61 14.91
N TRP A 79 -11.11 -9.72 15.30
CA TRP A 79 -10.33 -8.56 15.73
C TRP A 79 -10.17 -7.54 14.61
N TYR A 80 -9.87 -7.99 13.39
CA TYR A 80 -9.77 -7.13 12.21
C TYR A 80 -11.11 -6.45 11.90
N GLU A 81 -12.23 -7.17 11.95
CA GLU A 81 -13.58 -6.61 11.73
C GLU A 81 -13.94 -5.59 12.82
N LYS A 82 -13.61 -5.86 14.08
CA LYS A 82 -13.77 -4.90 15.18
C LYS A 82 -12.89 -3.66 14.98
N LEU A 83 -11.63 -3.86 14.59
CA LEU A 83 -10.70 -2.77 14.29
C LEU A 83 -11.19 -1.95 13.08
N ALA A 84 -11.53 -2.61 11.99
CA ALA A 84 -12.10 -1.96 10.80
C ALA A 84 -13.41 -1.22 11.10
N GLY A 85 -14.25 -1.78 11.98
CA GLY A 85 -15.46 -1.13 12.46
C GLY A 85 -15.18 0.08 13.36
N ALA A 86 -14.19 -0.02 14.23
CA ALA A 86 -13.78 1.08 15.10
C ALA A 86 -13.05 2.20 14.37
N MET A 87 -12.23 1.84 13.36
CA MET A 87 -11.40 2.76 12.59
C MET A 87 -12.05 3.26 11.30
N GLY A 88 -13.05 2.59 10.81
CA GLY A 88 -13.68 2.90 9.52
C GLY A 88 -15.16 2.58 9.48
N GLY A 89 -15.85 2.65 10.62
CA GLY A 89 -17.31 2.43 10.71
C GLY A 89 -18.14 3.32 9.79
N THR A 90 -17.52 4.26 9.13
CA THR A 90 -18.07 4.98 8.02
C THR A 90 -17.40 4.43 6.75
N LYS A 91 -18.09 3.57 6.01
CA LYS A 91 -17.83 3.44 4.59
C LYS A 91 -17.87 4.85 4.02
N TRP A 92 -16.70 5.43 3.83
CA TRP A 92 -16.56 6.76 3.24
C TRP A 92 -16.88 6.66 1.77
N GLU A 93 -18.13 6.37 1.47
CA GLU A 93 -18.65 6.43 0.11
C GLU A 93 -18.95 7.91 -0.18
N VAL A 94 -17.96 8.59 -0.71
CA VAL A 94 -18.21 9.88 -1.35
C VAL A 94 -19.05 9.60 -2.57
N PRO A 95 -20.29 10.12 -2.65
CA PRO A 95 -21.11 9.93 -3.83
C PRO A 95 -20.37 10.51 -5.05
N VAL A 96 -20.41 9.79 -6.17
CA VAL A 96 -19.89 10.31 -7.43
C VAL A 96 -20.76 11.48 -7.84
N MET A 97 -20.17 12.66 -7.91
CA MET A 97 -20.88 13.87 -8.31
C MET A 97 -20.42 14.34 -9.70
N PRO A 98 -21.30 14.98 -10.47
CA PRO A 98 -20.93 15.57 -11.76
C PRO A 98 -19.82 16.63 -11.60
N PRO A 99 -18.93 16.81 -12.59
CA PRO A 99 -17.84 17.80 -12.54
C PRO A 99 -18.27 19.22 -12.19
N VAL A 100 -19.43 19.65 -12.68
CA VAL A 100 -19.99 20.98 -12.39
C VAL A 100 -20.36 21.10 -10.91
N ALA A 101 -21.03 20.09 -10.36
CA ALA A 101 -21.42 20.09 -8.95
C ALA A 101 -20.19 20.05 -8.03
N PHE A 102 -19.14 19.28 -8.41
CA PHE A 102 -17.88 19.29 -7.70
C PHE A 102 -17.20 20.67 -7.71
N SER A 103 -17.16 21.35 -8.84
CA SER A 103 -16.56 22.69 -8.93
C SER A 103 -17.28 23.71 -8.05
N GLN A 104 -18.61 23.63 -7.96
CA GLN A 104 -19.41 24.48 -7.07
C GLN A 104 -19.10 24.16 -5.60
N LEU A 105 -19.13 22.87 -5.22
CA LEU A 105 -18.78 22.43 -3.89
C LEU A 105 -17.35 22.82 -3.50
N LEU A 106 -16.39 22.66 -4.43
CA LEU A 106 -15.01 23.06 -4.22
C LEU A 106 -14.89 24.55 -3.91
N ALA A 107 -15.54 25.40 -4.70
CA ALA A 107 -15.53 26.86 -4.50
C ALA A 107 -16.10 27.23 -3.12
N GLU A 108 -17.23 26.63 -2.73
CA GLU A 108 -17.83 26.81 -1.41
C GLU A 108 -16.88 26.38 -0.28
N LYS A 109 -16.30 25.18 -0.37
CA LYS A 109 -15.38 24.65 0.64
C LYS A 109 -14.10 25.48 0.73
N LEU A 110 -13.52 25.92 -0.37
CA LEU A 110 -12.37 26.82 -0.34
C LEU A 110 -12.68 28.16 0.32
N ALA A 111 -13.84 28.75 0.04
CA ALA A 111 -14.29 29.97 0.70
C ALA A 111 -14.46 29.76 2.21
N PHE A 112 -15.07 28.65 2.61
CA PHE A 112 -15.23 28.25 4.01
C PHE A 112 -13.87 28.10 4.71
N LEU A 113 -12.93 27.34 4.15
CA LEU A 113 -11.61 27.11 4.74
C LEU A 113 -10.79 28.42 4.88
N ARG A 114 -10.86 29.32 3.89
CA ARG A 114 -10.23 30.65 3.96
C ARG A 114 -10.85 31.51 5.08
N LYS A 115 -12.17 31.42 5.24
CA LYS A 115 -12.87 32.11 6.33
C LYS A 115 -12.44 31.56 7.68
N GLN A 116 -12.36 30.24 7.84
CA GLN A 116 -11.89 29.59 9.07
C GLN A 116 -10.45 30.01 9.40
N ALA A 117 -9.54 29.96 8.43
CA ALA A 117 -8.17 30.40 8.64
C ALA A 117 -8.09 31.85 9.16
N ARG A 118 -8.87 32.77 8.58
CA ARG A 118 -8.93 34.15 9.03
C ARG A 118 -9.48 34.29 10.45
N LEU A 119 -10.53 33.54 10.79
CA LEU A 119 -11.13 33.55 12.15
C LEU A 119 -10.13 33.07 13.21
N HIS A 120 -9.26 32.13 12.86
CA HIS A 120 -8.23 31.61 13.76
C HIS A 120 -6.88 32.35 13.65
N GLY A 121 -6.83 33.43 12.87
CA GLY A 121 -5.60 34.23 12.73
C GLY A 121 -4.47 33.52 11.96
N VAL A 122 -4.79 32.51 11.16
CA VAL A 122 -3.81 31.78 10.35
C VAL A 122 -3.53 32.53 9.05
N VAL A 123 -2.26 32.79 8.80
CA VAL A 123 -1.80 33.44 7.56
C VAL A 123 -1.82 32.42 6.43
N LEU A 124 -2.42 32.77 5.29
CA LEU A 124 -2.44 31.98 4.06
C LEU A 124 -1.75 32.76 2.94
N PRO A 125 -1.08 32.08 1.99
CA PRO A 125 -0.63 32.70 0.75
C PRO A 125 -1.79 33.29 -0.06
N GLU A 126 -1.48 34.24 -0.95
CA GLU A 126 -2.48 34.78 -1.86
C GLU A 126 -3.09 33.67 -2.73
N ASN A 127 -4.40 33.72 -2.89
CA ASN A 127 -5.18 32.75 -3.70
C ASN A 127 -4.97 31.28 -3.29
N PHE A 128 -4.66 31.03 -2.02
CA PHE A 128 -4.42 29.67 -1.52
C PHE A 128 -5.61 28.75 -1.79
N ALA A 129 -5.39 27.69 -2.53
CA ALA A 129 -6.41 26.75 -2.99
C ALA A 129 -6.36 25.38 -2.32
N PHE A 130 -5.62 25.23 -1.21
CA PHE A 130 -5.55 24.00 -0.42
C PHE A 130 -5.25 22.75 -1.27
N GLY A 131 -4.34 22.87 -2.24
CA GLY A 131 -3.97 21.77 -3.13
C GLY A 131 -4.90 21.58 -4.34
N PHE A 132 -5.83 22.50 -4.57
CA PHE A 132 -6.77 22.45 -5.70
C PHE A 132 -6.61 23.61 -6.68
N SER A 133 -5.43 24.25 -6.75
CA SER A 133 -5.21 25.43 -7.61
C SER A 133 -5.61 25.19 -9.08
N ARG A 134 -5.35 23.97 -9.57
CA ARG A 134 -5.68 23.56 -10.94
C ARG A 134 -7.17 23.56 -11.24
N TYR A 135 -8.01 23.30 -10.23
CA TYR A 135 -9.46 23.20 -10.39
C TYR A 135 -10.20 24.51 -10.09
N VAL A 136 -9.48 25.56 -9.72
CA VAL A 136 -10.08 26.89 -9.57
C VAL A 136 -10.36 27.46 -10.95
N GLY A 137 -11.64 27.58 -11.30
CA GLY A 137 -12.08 28.06 -12.62
C GLY A 137 -11.96 27.05 -13.77
N THR A 138 -11.58 25.80 -13.48
CA THR A 138 -11.46 24.74 -14.49
C THR A 138 -12.28 23.52 -14.05
N LEU A 139 -13.06 22.97 -14.97
CA LEU A 139 -13.83 21.76 -14.71
C LEU A 139 -12.91 20.55 -14.67
N PRO A 140 -13.01 19.69 -13.61
CA PRO A 140 -12.29 18.43 -13.59
C PRO A 140 -12.77 17.50 -14.70
N CYS A 141 -11.91 16.60 -15.14
CA CYS A 141 -12.20 15.57 -16.13
C CYS A 141 -12.70 16.09 -17.50
N HIS A 142 -12.45 17.35 -17.85
CA HIS A 142 -12.94 17.92 -19.11
C HIS A 142 -12.34 17.26 -20.37
N ARG A 143 -11.21 16.54 -20.23
CA ARG A 143 -10.54 15.80 -21.30
C ARG A 143 -10.80 14.30 -21.27
N ILE A 144 -11.53 13.81 -20.26
CA ILE A 144 -11.76 12.38 -20.07
C ILE A 144 -13.08 11.98 -20.69
N THR A 145 -12.99 11.17 -21.72
CA THR A 145 -14.16 10.67 -22.48
C THR A 145 -14.76 9.40 -21.89
N ASN A 146 -13.95 8.59 -21.21
CA ASN A 146 -14.41 7.36 -20.59
C ASN A 146 -15.22 7.64 -19.31
N PRO A 147 -16.53 7.28 -19.25
CA PRO A 147 -17.37 7.55 -18.10
C PRO A 147 -16.87 6.87 -16.82
N GLN A 148 -16.39 5.64 -16.91
CA GLN A 148 -15.92 4.87 -15.74
C GLN A 148 -14.67 5.50 -15.13
N GLU A 149 -13.71 5.89 -15.96
CA GLU A 149 -12.50 6.58 -15.53
C GLU A 149 -12.84 7.94 -14.91
N ARG A 150 -13.75 8.69 -15.52
CA ARG A 150 -14.23 9.96 -14.99
C ARG A 150 -14.86 9.79 -13.61
N ASP A 151 -15.74 8.80 -13.43
CA ASP A 151 -16.42 8.55 -12.16
C ASP A 151 -15.42 8.14 -11.07
N GLU A 152 -14.38 7.37 -11.40
CA GLU A 152 -13.33 7.02 -10.44
C GLU A 152 -12.51 8.25 -10.04
N ILE A 153 -12.09 9.08 -11.01
CA ILE A 153 -11.37 10.32 -10.72
C ILE A 153 -12.24 11.26 -9.85
N MET A 154 -13.52 11.42 -10.19
CA MET A 154 -14.43 12.27 -9.41
C MET A 154 -14.61 11.76 -7.97
N ARG A 155 -14.67 10.45 -7.78
CA ARG A 155 -14.70 9.83 -6.44
C ARG A 155 -13.42 10.12 -5.66
N GLN A 156 -12.26 9.99 -6.30
CA GLN A 156 -10.96 10.29 -5.68
C GLN A 156 -10.82 11.78 -5.33
N LEU A 157 -11.24 12.68 -6.21
CA LEU A 157 -11.24 14.12 -5.94
C LEU A 157 -12.16 14.48 -4.77
N GLY A 158 -13.33 13.87 -4.69
CA GLY A 158 -14.24 14.05 -3.56
C GLY A 158 -13.63 13.60 -2.23
N LYS A 159 -12.96 12.44 -2.22
CA LYS A 159 -12.21 11.95 -1.04
C LYS A 159 -11.10 12.92 -0.64
N GLN A 160 -10.30 13.37 -1.61
CA GLN A 160 -9.24 14.33 -1.34
C GLN A 160 -9.76 15.63 -0.74
N LEU A 161 -10.86 16.15 -1.26
CA LEU A 161 -11.47 17.39 -0.75
C LEU A 161 -11.88 17.24 0.72
N GLN A 162 -12.49 16.13 1.07
CA GLN A 162 -12.94 15.86 2.44
C GLN A 162 -11.77 15.67 3.41
N VAL A 163 -10.71 14.95 2.99
CA VAL A 163 -9.49 14.80 3.80
C VAL A 163 -8.83 16.17 4.01
N ILE A 164 -8.74 16.98 2.98
CA ILE A 164 -8.15 18.32 3.06
C ILE A 164 -8.98 19.25 3.94
N GLU A 165 -10.30 19.17 3.89
CA GLU A 165 -11.20 19.90 4.80
C GLU A 165 -10.88 19.53 6.26
N THR A 166 -10.77 18.24 6.56
CA THR A 166 -10.44 17.75 7.91
C THR A 166 -9.06 18.19 8.35
N LEU A 167 -8.02 17.99 7.51
CA LEU A 167 -6.66 18.40 7.81
C LEU A 167 -6.56 19.91 8.05
N SER A 168 -7.14 20.71 7.16
CA SER A 168 -7.12 22.17 7.27
C SER A 168 -7.85 22.64 8.52
N THR A 169 -8.97 22.03 8.87
CA THR A 169 -9.70 22.34 10.11
C THR A 169 -8.85 21.99 11.34
N ILE A 170 -8.23 20.81 11.39
CA ILE A 170 -7.34 20.43 12.49
C ILE A 170 -6.19 21.45 12.64
N LEU A 171 -5.56 21.83 11.54
CA LEU A 171 -4.44 22.78 11.56
C LEU A 171 -4.86 24.16 12.07
N THR A 172 -5.96 24.70 11.53
CA THR A 172 -6.41 26.04 11.88
C THR A 172 -6.93 26.13 13.32
N THR A 173 -7.64 25.13 13.81
CA THR A 173 -8.20 25.13 15.19
C THR A 173 -7.14 24.89 16.26
N ASN A 174 -6.01 24.25 15.92
CA ASN A 174 -4.93 23.97 16.88
C ASN A 174 -3.80 25.02 16.85
N GLY A 175 -4.07 26.22 16.32
CA GLY A 175 -3.24 27.40 16.54
C GLY A 175 -1.94 27.40 15.76
N ILE A 176 -1.94 26.93 14.52
CA ILE A 176 -0.82 27.22 13.61
C ILE A 176 -0.80 28.72 13.28
N SER A 177 0.38 29.28 13.03
CA SER A 177 0.51 30.70 12.66
C SER A 177 0.37 30.93 11.17
N GLU A 178 0.87 30.03 10.36
CA GLU A 178 0.87 30.14 8.91
C GLU A 178 0.73 28.76 8.26
N LEU A 179 -0.08 28.66 7.22
CA LEU A 179 -0.15 27.47 6.35
C LEU A 179 0.48 27.83 4.99
N LYS A 180 1.72 27.35 4.76
CA LYS A 180 2.54 27.74 3.61
C LYS A 180 2.16 26.95 2.34
N GLN A 181 1.98 25.63 2.47
CA GLN A 181 1.71 24.77 1.33
C GLN A 181 0.90 23.55 1.74
N LEU A 182 0.04 23.09 0.86
CA LEU A 182 -0.65 21.81 0.93
C LEU A 182 -0.60 21.16 -0.43
N ARG A 183 -0.02 19.96 -0.50
CA ARG A 183 0.12 19.16 -1.72
C ARG A 183 -0.65 17.87 -1.60
N ARG A 184 -1.19 17.39 -2.69
CA ARG A 184 -1.93 16.15 -2.80
C ARG A 184 -1.48 15.32 -3.99
N VAL A 185 -1.80 14.04 -3.99
CA VAL A 185 -1.54 13.16 -5.13
C VAL A 185 -2.36 13.59 -6.34
N GLU A 186 -1.72 13.61 -7.50
CA GLU A 186 -2.39 13.82 -8.77
C GLU A 186 -3.29 12.62 -9.08
N VAL A 187 -4.56 12.88 -9.34
CA VAL A 187 -5.57 11.86 -9.69
C VAL A 187 -5.90 11.91 -11.18
N GLU A 188 -5.95 13.10 -11.73
CA GLU A 188 -6.23 13.34 -13.14
C GLU A 188 -4.90 13.52 -13.91
N PRO A 189 -4.58 12.67 -14.89
CA PRO A 189 -3.32 12.74 -15.61
C PRO A 189 -3.08 14.10 -16.28
N GLY A 190 -1.85 14.64 -16.13
CA GLY A 190 -1.45 15.91 -16.75
C GLY A 190 -1.99 17.15 -16.05
N THR A 191 -2.53 17.03 -14.85
CA THR A 191 -2.95 18.15 -14.01
C THR A 191 -1.91 18.53 -12.95
N GLY A 192 -0.70 17.98 -13.04
CA GLY A 192 0.42 18.29 -12.17
C GLY A 192 0.72 19.79 -12.15
N GLY A 193 0.95 20.32 -10.95
CA GLY A 193 1.31 21.71 -10.69
C GLY A 193 2.08 21.79 -9.37
N ASN A 194 2.27 22.99 -8.85
CA ASN A 194 2.96 23.19 -7.57
C ASN A 194 2.27 22.50 -6.40
N ASP A 195 1.00 22.15 -6.54
CA ASP A 195 0.17 21.48 -5.53
C ASP A 195 0.17 19.95 -5.68
N ALA A 196 0.86 19.40 -6.69
CA ALA A 196 0.91 17.97 -6.93
C ALA A 196 2.09 17.32 -6.20
N LEU A 197 1.82 16.18 -5.57
CA LEU A 197 2.83 15.26 -5.08
C LEU A 197 3.18 14.27 -6.19
N THR A 198 4.46 14.07 -6.42
CA THR A 198 4.98 13.06 -7.36
C THR A 198 4.79 11.63 -6.81
N ALA A 199 4.41 11.48 -5.54
CA ALA A 199 4.18 10.19 -4.92
C ALA A 199 2.88 9.54 -5.43
N PRO A 200 2.92 8.29 -5.90
CA PRO A 200 1.71 7.59 -6.32
C PRO A 200 0.83 7.21 -5.12
N LEU A 201 -0.44 6.94 -5.39
CA LEU A 201 -1.32 6.22 -4.47
C LEU A 201 -0.67 4.86 -4.14
N PHE A 202 -0.47 4.60 -2.87
CA PHE A 202 0.02 3.30 -2.44
C PHE A 202 -1.15 2.34 -2.28
N LYS A 203 -1.05 1.19 -2.93
CA LYS A 203 -1.97 0.07 -2.73
C LYS A 203 -1.20 -1.04 -2.05
N ASP A 204 -1.71 -1.52 -0.94
CA ASP A 204 -1.12 -2.67 -0.26
C ASP A 204 -1.09 -3.89 -1.19
N PRO A 205 0.04 -4.62 -1.29
CA PRO A 205 0.16 -5.81 -2.13
C PRO A 205 -0.87 -6.90 -1.81
N GLN A 206 -1.34 -6.95 -0.57
CA GLN A 206 -2.38 -7.88 -0.11
C GLN A 206 -3.81 -7.32 -0.30
N GLY A 207 -3.93 -6.10 -0.82
CA GLY A 207 -5.22 -5.45 -1.06
C GLY A 207 -5.98 -5.08 0.20
N GLN A 208 -5.31 -4.98 1.36
CA GLN A 208 -5.97 -4.70 2.64
C GLN A 208 -6.31 -3.22 2.82
N TYR A 209 -5.46 -2.33 2.31
CA TYR A 209 -5.68 -0.88 2.38
C TYR A 209 -5.08 -0.14 1.19
N THR A 210 -5.54 1.08 1.02
CA THR A 210 -4.92 2.07 0.14
C THR A 210 -4.47 3.26 0.96
N ALA A 211 -3.31 3.85 0.64
CA ALA A 211 -2.82 5.05 1.30
C ALA A 211 -2.71 6.19 0.30
N MET A 212 -3.31 7.31 0.66
CA MET A 212 -3.29 8.56 -0.11
C MET A 212 -2.45 9.60 0.64
N PRO A 213 -1.25 9.94 0.17
CA PRO A 213 -0.38 10.89 0.85
C PRO A 213 -0.80 12.34 0.58
N PHE A 214 -0.66 13.15 1.63
CA PHE A 214 -0.78 14.60 1.62
C PHE A 214 0.48 15.19 2.26
N GLU A 215 1.05 16.22 1.66
CA GLU A 215 2.14 16.98 2.26
C GLU A 215 1.63 18.34 2.69
N VAL A 216 1.93 18.71 3.93
CA VAL A 216 1.54 19.98 4.51
C VAL A 216 2.76 20.70 5.05
N GLN A 217 2.92 21.96 4.69
CA GLN A 217 3.98 22.84 5.20
C GLN A 217 3.34 24.00 5.93
N PHE A 218 3.69 24.15 7.20
CA PHE A 218 3.10 25.18 8.06
C PHE A 218 4.12 25.70 9.09
N ALA A 219 3.83 26.85 9.65
CA ALA A 219 4.58 27.40 10.76
C ALA A 219 3.72 27.38 12.02
N CYS A 220 4.32 27.01 13.14
CA CYS A 220 3.61 26.96 14.42
C CYS A 220 4.55 27.04 15.60
N ARG A 221 3.99 27.09 16.81
CA ARG A 221 4.70 26.93 18.07
C ARG A 221 4.76 25.46 18.46
N ALA A 222 5.70 25.10 19.34
CA ALA A 222 5.86 23.72 19.81
C ALA A 222 4.57 23.14 20.44
N ASP A 223 3.87 23.96 21.24
CA ASP A 223 2.60 23.54 21.87
C ASP A 223 1.51 23.27 20.82
N SER A 224 1.42 24.13 19.79
CA SER A 224 0.49 23.96 18.69
C SER A 224 0.79 22.70 17.88
N LEU A 225 2.08 22.39 17.63
CA LEU A 225 2.46 21.15 16.95
C LEU A 225 1.98 19.91 17.73
N ARG A 226 2.16 19.91 19.06
CA ARG A 226 1.68 18.81 19.90
C ARG A 226 0.16 18.68 19.82
N GLN A 227 -0.58 19.80 19.86
CA GLN A 227 -2.04 19.79 19.72
C GLN A 227 -2.49 19.25 18.34
N VAL A 228 -1.81 19.68 17.26
CA VAL A 228 -2.07 19.16 15.90
C VAL A 228 -1.86 17.65 15.83
N LEU A 229 -0.75 17.12 16.35
CA LEU A 229 -0.48 15.69 16.35
C LEU A 229 -1.50 14.90 17.16
N ASN A 230 -1.91 15.40 18.32
CA ASN A 230 -2.96 14.80 19.12
C ASN A 230 -4.32 14.84 18.42
N ALA A 231 -4.66 15.94 17.76
CA ALA A 231 -5.89 16.08 17.01
C ALA A 231 -5.93 15.15 15.77
N LEU A 232 -4.78 14.95 15.10
CA LEU A 232 -4.67 13.98 14.00
C LEU A 232 -4.90 12.55 14.48
N SER A 233 -4.33 12.17 15.64
CA SER A 233 -4.52 10.83 16.22
C SER A 233 -5.95 10.58 16.70
N SER A 234 -6.69 11.63 17.05
CA SER A 234 -8.08 11.58 17.50
C SER A 234 -9.09 11.81 16.37
N SER A 235 -8.61 11.99 15.14
CA SER A 235 -9.44 12.23 13.97
C SER A 235 -10.34 11.02 13.68
N PRO A 236 -11.59 11.24 13.23
CA PRO A 236 -12.45 10.16 12.75
C PRO A 236 -11.91 9.52 11.45
N LEU A 237 -11.00 10.23 10.76
CA LEU A 237 -10.29 9.71 9.60
C LEU A 237 -9.04 8.98 10.04
N LEU A 238 -8.74 7.88 9.37
CA LEU A 238 -7.50 7.15 9.59
C LEU A 238 -6.32 7.90 8.96
N LEU A 239 -5.74 8.81 9.74
CA LEU A 239 -4.62 9.64 9.34
C LEU A 239 -3.33 9.14 9.99
N ASN A 240 -2.34 8.75 9.18
CA ASN A 240 -1.04 8.30 9.64
C ASN A 240 0.05 9.31 9.27
N VAL A 241 0.76 9.83 10.26
CA VAL A 241 1.90 10.73 10.02
C VAL A 241 3.12 9.89 9.63
N ARG A 242 3.42 9.85 8.33
CA ARG A 242 4.54 9.07 7.78
C ARG A 242 5.88 9.77 7.94
N ARG A 243 5.90 11.10 7.81
CA ARG A 243 7.12 11.91 7.92
C ARG A 243 6.81 13.22 8.62
N LEU A 244 7.69 13.60 9.53
CA LEU A 244 7.64 14.89 10.21
C LEU A 244 9.05 15.49 10.21
N GLN A 245 9.19 16.65 9.61
CA GLN A 245 10.43 17.45 9.63
C GLN A 245 10.12 18.77 10.31
N VAL A 246 10.93 19.10 11.30
CA VAL A 246 10.77 20.32 12.08
C VAL A 246 12.09 21.08 12.06
N SER A 247 12.03 22.34 11.71
CA SER A 247 13.16 23.27 11.76
C SER A 247 12.75 24.55 12.49
N VAL A 248 13.71 25.26 13.05
CA VAL A 248 13.45 26.54 13.68
C VAL A 248 13.44 27.63 12.61
N GLU A 249 12.35 28.38 12.53
CA GLU A 249 12.24 29.48 11.55
C GLU A 249 13.20 30.62 11.97
N GLY A 250 14.11 30.98 11.05
CA GLY A 250 15.13 32.01 11.31
C GLY A 250 16.50 31.46 11.72
N ALA A 251 16.67 30.17 11.92
CA ALA A 251 17.98 29.53 11.99
C ALA A 251 18.55 29.33 10.57
N ALA A 252 18.79 30.40 9.84
CA ALA A 252 19.73 30.36 8.73
C ALA A 252 21.06 29.87 9.29
N ALA A 253 21.70 28.89 8.63
CA ALA A 253 22.95 28.27 9.01
C ALA A 253 23.93 29.29 9.60
N ALA A 254 23.91 29.42 10.92
CA ALA A 254 24.96 30.14 11.60
C ALA A 254 26.22 29.30 11.46
N PRO A 255 27.35 29.86 10.95
CA PRO A 255 28.61 29.15 10.98
C PRO A 255 28.89 28.81 12.44
N GLN A 256 29.39 27.59 12.67
CA GLN A 256 29.82 27.13 14.00
C GLN A 256 30.88 28.07 14.54
N THR A 257 30.45 29.12 15.24
CA THR A 257 31.35 29.97 16.00
C THR A 257 31.42 29.34 17.38
N THR A 258 32.57 28.80 17.70
CA THR A 258 32.99 28.36 19.02
C THR A 258 32.63 29.42 20.04
N ILE A 259 31.69 29.14 20.93
CA ILE A 259 31.29 30.00 22.03
C ILE A 259 32.39 29.89 23.08
N PRO A 260 33.09 31.00 23.48
CA PRO A 260 33.93 30.98 24.64
C PRO A 260 33.05 30.87 25.88
N ALA A 261 33.40 29.93 26.76
CA ALA A 261 32.73 29.71 28.02
C ALA A 261 32.81 30.96 28.88
N GLY A 262 31.70 31.64 29.14
CA GLY A 262 31.71 32.68 30.14
C GLY A 262 30.64 33.77 30.12
N GLU A 263 29.59 33.71 29.34
CA GLU A 263 28.49 34.68 29.46
C GLU A 263 27.13 34.03 29.48
N SER A 264 26.47 34.06 30.65
CA SER A 264 25.04 33.74 30.77
C SER A 264 24.26 34.83 30.03
N PRO A 265 23.40 34.48 29.08
CA PRO A 265 22.52 35.47 28.46
C PRO A 265 21.36 35.77 29.41
N THR A 266 21.59 36.74 30.31
CA THR A 266 20.51 37.48 30.96
C THR A 266 20.11 38.59 30.01
N GLY A 267 18.93 38.51 29.44
CA GLY A 267 18.32 39.70 28.87
C GLY A 267 17.68 39.51 27.51
N GLU A 268 16.37 39.60 27.54
CA GLU A 268 15.52 40.10 26.46
C GLU A 268 15.55 39.38 25.10
N SER A 269 14.62 38.63 24.95
CA SER A 269 13.66 38.67 23.87
C SER A 269 12.91 37.34 23.83
N GLY A 270 11.75 37.32 24.44
CA GLY A 270 10.75 36.27 24.20
C GLY A 270 10.23 36.29 22.75
N LYS A 271 11.10 36.27 21.75
CA LYS A 271 10.78 35.83 20.40
C LYS A 271 10.45 34.36 20.52
N ARG A 272 9.16 34.08 20.74
CA ARG A 272 8.61 32.74 20.80
C ARG A 272 9.06 32.01 19.55
N MET A 273 9.97 31.03 19.72
CA MET A 273 10.56 30.25 18.63
C MET A 273 9.42 29.69 17.76
N GLN A 274 9.41 30.10 16.52
CA GLN A 274 8.50 29.61 15.52
C GLN A 274 9.14 28.43 14.80
N LEU A 275 8.40 27.34 14.69
CA LEU A 275 8.84 26.13 14.02
C LEU A 275 8.28 26.13 12.61
N ALA A 276 9.12 25.85 11.62
CA ALA A 276 8.71 25.48 10.28
C ALA A 276 8.59 23.96 10.23
N VAL A 277 7.40 23.48 9.89
CA VAL A 277 7.04 22.07 9.91
C VAL A 277 6.68 21.62 8.50
N THR A 278 7.30 20.52 8.04
CA THR A 278 6.88 19.79 6.85
C THR A 278 6.42 18.41 7.28
N MET A 279 5.17 18.09 7.03
CA MET A 279 4.53 16.85 7.47
C MET A 279 3.90 16.14 6.28
N VAL A 280 4.17 14.83 6.17
CA VAL A 280 3.49 13.95 5.21
C VAL A 280 2.52 13.08 5.98
N VAL A 281 1.25 13.21 5.66
CA VAL A 281 0.15 12.47 6.27
C VAL A 281 -0.47 11.57 5.22
N ASP A 282 -0.56 10.28 5.52
CA ASP A 282 -1.26 9.32 4.68
C ASP A 282 -2.69 9.15 5.20
N PHE A 283 -3.67 9.36 4.34
CA PHE A 283 -5.02 8.88 4.58
C PHE A 283 -5.12 7.42 4.19
N LEU A 284 -5.48 6.57 5.15
CA LEU A 284 -5.61 5.13 4.96
C LEU A 284 -7.08 4.77 4.76
N GLU A 285 -7.37 4.15 3.63
CA GLU A 285 -8.68 3.58 3.34
C GLU A 285 -8.59 2.06 3.40
N MET A 286 -9.32 1.44 4.34
CA MET A 286 -9.36 0.00 4.47
C MET A 286 -10.21 -0.60 3.35
N THR A 287 -9.64 -1.55 2.63
CA THR A 287 -10.36 -2.32 1.62
C THR A 287 -10.99 -3.50 2.32
N GLY A 288 -12.33 -3.58 2.32
CA GLY A 288 -13.03 -4.68 2.97
C GLY A 288 -12.63 -6.05 2.39
N PRO A 289 -12.74 -7.14 3.17
CA PRO A 289 -12.29 -8.49 2.79
C PRO A 289 -12.94 -9.05 1.51
N ASP A 290 -14.06 -8.50 1.07
CA ASP A 290 -14.76 -8.95 -0.14
C ASP A 290 -14.16 -8.40 -1.44
N ARG A 291 -13.40 -7.32 -1.42
CA ARG A 291 -12.74 -6.78 -2.62
C ARG A 291 -11.39 -7.42 -2.94
N ALA A 292 -10.80 -8.14 -2.01
CA ALA A 292 -9.52 -8.84 -2.21
C ALA A 292 -9.67 -10.16 -3.01
N ARG A 293 -10.87 -10.53 -3.43
CA ARG A 293 -11.18 -11.79 -4.15
C ARG A 293 -11.65 -11.59 -5.60
N GLN A 294 -11.67 -10.37 -6.10
CA GLN A 294 -11.91 -10.04 -7.52
C GLN A 294 -10.60 -9.61 -8.18
#